data_4243950344c5aac6eeeb33bcd01c0b61
#
_entry.id   4243950344c5aac6eeeb33bcd01c0b61
#
_cell.length_a   1.000
_cell.length_b   1.000
_cell.length_c   1.000
_cell.angle_alpha   90.00
_cell.angle_beta   90.00
_cell.angle_gamma   90.00
#
_symmetry.space_group_name_H-M   'P 1'
#
loop_
_entity.id
_entity.type
_entity.pdbx_description
1 polymer ?
#
loop_
_entity_poly.entity_id
_entity_poly.type
_entity_poly.pdbx_seq_one_letter_code
_entity_poly.pdbx_strand_id
1 'polypeptide(L)'
;MKSEGGVSAIHVFDGQHKAAAQIMLGVRNLLVRVFIDPDADRLITTNLNAGTALKQIGFDKSTQRHLGSALYQDRIQRFQKENGRAEDDIGFSERDLVSHFKGQAREIKRFILDALRNGVNSDPANKLMDFIDLGERGNERPLSYSTIEKTFYSFFVYQEVLETKLNYRMEEGENPRDLERRQILRLMNLISHEIYTDKFDLEIGTDKIENSLQKGKDYPHDHLRAFRMSKEEIVYNWLSYMGQIARTYFIMLGKPDPQERLFQYPFPEQVWDNIAKFLRNLVDLPLWVNRDLSETVFGGKQNNNFWKTVFETGRTPQSMQVLAQPLNLIEMIK
;
A
#
# COMPACT_ATOMS: atom_id res chain seq x y z
N MET A 1 -17.78 -9.34 -37.41
CA MET A 1 -18.31 -10.35 -36.47
C MET A 1 -19.15 -9.61 -35.45
N LYS A 2 -20.45 -9.78 -35.43
CA LYS A 2 -21.32 -9.33 -34.36
C LYS A 2 -21.28 -10.38 -33.27
N SER A 3 -20.75 -10.10 -32.13
CA SER A 3 -20.88 -10.96 -30.94
C SER A 3 -22.19 -10.58 -30.24
N GLU A 4 -23.15 -11.46 -30.30
CA GLU A 4 -24.23 -11.50 -29.31
C GLU A 4 -23.62 -12.04 -28.00
N GLY A 5 -23.45 -11.17 -27.03
CA GLY A 5 -22.91 -11.53 -25.72
C GLY A 5 -22.04 -10.41 -25.17
N GLY A 6 -22.31 -9.99 -23.95
CA GLY A 6 -21.86 -8.80 -23.28
C GLY A 6 -20.42 -8.35 -23.55
N VAL A 7 -20.21 -7.05 -23.49
CA VAL A 7 -18.90 -6.42 -23.71
C VAL A 7 -17.92 -6.98 -22.68
N SER A 8 -17.10 -7.94 -23.11
CA SER A 8 -15.96 -8.39 -22.34
C SER A 8 -14.98 -7.23 -22.25
N ALA A 9 -14.57 -6.87 -21.06
CA ALA A 9 -13.59 -5.82 -20.84
C ALA A 9 -12.29 -6.19 -21.55
N ILE A 10 -11.79 -5.29 -22.40
CA ILE A 10 -10.47 -5.46 -23.04
C ILE A 10 -9.43 -4.90 -22.09
N HIS A 11 -8.49 -5.73 -21.68
CA HIS A 11 -7.38 -5.32 -20.83
C HIS A 11 -6.15 -5.04 -21.67
N VAL A 12 -5.53 -3.89 -21.47
CA VAL A 12 -4.26 -3.52 -22.12
C VAL A 12 -3.13 -3.91 -21.17
N PHE A 13 -2.29 -4.88 -21.56
CA PHE A 13 -1.19 -5.35 -20.73
C PHE A 13 0.20 -4.80 -21.14
N ASP A 14 0.33 -4.25 -22.36
CA ASP A 14 1.55 -3.62 -22.87
C ASP A 14 1.25 -2.43 -23.79
N GLY A 15 2.16 -1.48 -23.87
CA GLY A 15 2.05 -0.32 -24.76
C GLY A 15 1.09 0.77 -24.29
N GLN A 16 0.68 0.79 -23.04
CA GLN A 16 -0.27 1.78 -22.48
C GLN A 16 0.20 3.22 -22.71
N HIS A 17 1.47 3.53 -22.43
CA HIS A 17 2.02 4.87 -22.66
C HIS A 17 2.04 5.24 -24.15
N LYS A 18 2.34 4.28 -25.01
CA LYS A 18 2.33 4.47 -26.46
C LYS A 18 0.90 4.71 -26.97
N ALA A 19 -0.06 3.94 -26.49
CA ALA A 19 -1.46 4.12 -26.81
C ALA A 19 -1.98 5.47 -26.32
N ALA A 20 -1.70 5.85 -25.08
CA ALA A 20 -2.07 7.15 -24.52
C ALA A 20 -1.46 8.32 -25.31
N ALA A 21 -0.15 8.25 -25.63
CA ALA A 21 0.50 9.29 -26.45
C ALA A 21 -0.12 9.40 -27.84
N GLN A 22 -0.47 8.31 -28.50
CA GLN A 22 -1.12 8.31 -29.80
C GLN A 22 -2.54 8.89 -29.74
N ILE A 23 -3.30 8.58 -28.69
CA ILE A 23 -4.63 9.16 -28.44
C ILE A 23 -4.50 10.68 -28.24
N MET A 24 -3.55 11.14 -27.44
CA MET A 24 -3.29 12.58 -27.21
C MET A 24 -2.87 13.30 -28.50
N LEU A 25 -2.18 12.63 -29.41
CA LEU A 25 -1.84 13.13 -30.75
C LEU A 25 -2.99 13.07 -31.76
N GLY A 26 -4.18 12.66 -31.34
CA GLY A 26 -5.38 12.59 -32.18
C GLY A 26 -5.37 11.43 -33.18
N VAL A 27 -4.55 10.41 -32.99
CA VAL A 27 -4.53 9.22 -33.82
C VAL A 27 -5.82 8.42 -33.61
N ARG A 28 -6.60 8.26 -34.68
CA ARG A 28 -7.93 7.59 -34.60
C ARG A 28 -7.86 6.09 -34.67
N ASN A 29 -6.81 5.52 -35.26
CA ASN A 29 -6.65 4.08 -35.45
C ASN A 29 -5.34 3.63 -34.81
N LEU A 30 -5.42 2.74 -33.84
CA LEU A 30 -4.26 2.15 -33.19
C LEU A 30 -4.07 0.71 -33.68
N LEU A 31 -2.86 0.39 -34.09
CA LEU A 31 -2.49 -0.99 -34.39
C LEU A 31 -2.25 -1.71 -33.06
N VAL A 32 -3.10 -2.68 -32.76
CA VAL A 32 -3.04 -3.47 -31.52
C VAL A 32 -2.93 -4.95 -31.85
N ARG A 33 -2.22 -5.70 -31.00
CA ARG A 33 -2.23 -7.15 -31.02
C ARG A 33 -3.24 -7.62 -29.98
N VAL A 34 -4.26 -8.33 -30.40
CA VAL A 34 -5.28 -8.89 -29.51
C VAL A 34 -4.94 -10.35 -29.25
N PHE A 35 -4.90 -10.72 -27.98
CA PHE A 35 -4.80 -12.10 -27.55
C PHE A 35 -6.19 -12.54 -27.08
N ILE A 36 -6.70 -13.63 -27.62
CA ILE A 36 -7.99 -14.22 -27.25
C ILE A 36 -7.70 -15.42 -26.38
N ASP A 37 -8.29 -15.44 -25.18
CA ASP A 37 -8.09 -16.47 -24.16
C ASP A 37 -6.59 -16.80 -23.93
N PRO A 38 -5.76 -15.77 -23.65
CA PRO A 38 -4.33 -15.98 -23.54
C PRO A 38 -3.99 -16.76 -22.28
N ASP A 39 -3.05 -17.68 -22.41
CA ASP A 39 -2.38 -18.25 -21.24
C ASP A 39 -1.61 -17.16 -20.50
N ALA A 40 -1.94 -16.95 -19.23
CA ALA A 40 -1.34 -15.90 -18.42
C ALA A 40 0.18 -16.05 -18.26
N ASP A 41 0.68 -17.29 -18.14
CA ASP A 41 2.11 -17.58 -18.04
C ASP A 41 2.84 -17.26 -19.34
N ARG A 42 2.19 -17.51 -20.47
CA ARG A 42 2.73 -17.19 -21.80
C ARG A 42 2.77 -15.69 -22.05
N LEU A 43 1.78 -14.93 -21.54
CA LEU A 43 1.81 -13.46 -21.58
C LEU A 43 2.96 -12.90 -20.75
N ILE A 44 3.12 -13.39 -19.52
CA ILE A 44 4.20 -12.98 -18.61
C ILE A 44 5.55 -13.30 -19.22
N THR A 45 5.73 -14.53 -19.76
CA THR A 45 7.00 -14.96 -20.37
C THR A 45 7.32 -14.15 -21.63
N THR A 46 6.31 -13.82 -22.44
CA THR A 46 6.49 -13.01 -23.67
C THR A 46 6.92 -11.59 -23.29
N ASN A 47 6.37 -11.04 -22.23
CA ASN A 47 6.72 -9.71 -21.73
C ASN A 47 8.11 -9.67 -21.09
N LEU A 48 8.49 -10.73 -20.36
CA LEU A 48 9.83 -10.89 -19.76
C LEU A 48 10.94 -10.90 -20.82
N ASN A 49 10.67 -11.35 -22.02
CA ASN A 49 11.64 -11.46 -23.12
C ASN A 49 11.71 -10.21 -24.02
N ALA A 50 10.82 -9.24 -23.86
CA ALA A 50 10.65 -8.14 -24.83
C ALA A 50 11.42 -6.84 -24.53
N GLY A 51 12.19 -6.75 -23.45
CA GLY A 51 12.85 -5.48 -23.08
C GLY A 51 14.17 -5.60 -22.31
N THR A 52 14.89 -4.48 -22.17
CA THR A 52 16.11 -4.41 -21.37
C THR A 52 15.80 -4.48 -19.86
N ALA A 53 16.60 -5.22 -19.10
CA ALA A 53 16.34 -5.67 -17.74
C ALA A 53 15.85 -4.59 -16.73
N LEU A 54 16.30 -3.35 -16.82
CA LEU A 54 15.92 -2.28 -15.87
C LEU A 54 14.54 -1.65 -16.17
N LYS A 55 14.20 -1.46 -17.44
CA LYS A 55 12.86 -0.99 -17.84
C LYS A 55 11.81 -2.07 -17.60
N GLN A 56 12.21 -3.32 -17.69
CA GLN A 56 11.40 -4.49 -17.50
C GLN A 56 10.97 -4.66 -16.04
N ILE A 57 11.87 -4.43 -15.06
CA ILE A 57 11.54 -4.55 -13.64
C ILE A 57 10.45 -3.55 -13.20
N GLY A 58 10.51 -2.31 -13.67
CA GLY A 58 9.46 -1.31 -13.36
C GLY A 58 8.14 -1.63 -14.05
N PHE A 59 8.19 -2.01 -15.34
CA PHE A 59 7.01 -2.40 -16.11
C PHE A 59 6.35 -3.68 -15.57
N ASP A 60 7.14 -4.70 -15.25
CA ASP A 60 6.64 -5.96 -14.70
C ASP A 60 5.92 -5.75 -13.37
N LYS A 61 6.46 -4.92 -12.48
CA LYS A 61 5.80 -4.57 -11.23
C LYS A 61 4.47 -3.85 -11.44
N SER A 62 4.42 -2.90 -12.37
CA SER A 62 3.16 -2.19 -12.69
C SER A 62 2.12 -3.12 -13.31
N THR A 63 2.51 -3.93 -14.28
CA THR A 63 1.63 -4.90 -14.95
C THR A 63 1.13 -5.97 -13.98
N GLN A 64 2.01 -6.49 -13.13
CA GLN A 64 1.65 -7.47 -12.10
C GLN A 64 0.66 -6.90 -11.08
N ARG A 65 0.81 -5.64 -10.69
CA ARG A 65 -0.16 -4.96 -9.79
C ARG A 65 -1.58 -4.97 -10.39
N HIS A 66 -1.70 -4.70 -11.69
CA HIS A 66 -3.01 -4.67 -12.36
C HIS A 66 -3.57 -6.06 -12.68
N LEU A 67 -2.72 -7.05 -12.87
CA LEU A 67 -3.11 -8.41 -13.21
C LEU A 67 -3.24 -9.34 -11.99
N GLY A 68 -2.76 -8.94 -10.80
CA GLY A 68 -2.72 -9.81 -9.63
C GLY A 68 -4.06 -10.48 -9.31
N SER A 69 -5.14 -9.71 -9.31
CA SER A 69 -6.49 -10.27 -9.07
C SER A 69 -6.93 -11.24 -10.16
N ALA A 70 -6.67 -10.92 -11.43
CA ALA A 70 -7.04 -11.79 -12.56
C ALA A 70 -6.23 -13.07 -12.57
N LEU A 71 -4.93 -13.00 -12.30
CA LEU A 71 -4.04 -14.17 -12.21
C LEU A 71 -4.42 -15.07 -11.03
N TYR A 72 -4.80 -14.50 -9.91
CA TYR A 72 -5.28 -15.27 -8.76
C TYR A 72 -6.58 -15.99 -9.09
N GLN A 73 -7.54 -15.32 -9.73
CA GLN A 73 -8.79 -15.95 -10.17
C GLN A 73 -8.55 -17.05 -11.21
N ASP A 74 -7.65 -16.86 -12.17
CA ASP A 74 -7.27 -17.90 -13.12
C ASP A 74 -6.75 -19.16 -12.39
N ARG A 75 -5.90 -19.00 -11.37
CA ARG A 75 -5.42 -20.14 -10.57
C ARG A 75 -6.52 -20.83 -9.78
N ILE A 76 -7.48 -20.10 -9.25
CA ILE A 76 -8.66 -20.66 -8.59
C ILE A 76 -9.47 -21.52 -9.60
N GLN A 77 -9.79 -20.98 -10.76
CA GLN A 77 -10.57 -21.68 -11.78
C GLN A 77 -9.85 -22.94 -12.29
N ARG A 78 -8.55 -22.87 -12.53
CA ARG A 78 -7.75 -24.04 -12.92
C ARG A 78 -7.75 -25.11 -11.83
N PHE A 79 -7.56 -24.73 -10.57
CA PHE A 79 -7.62 -25.66 -9.43
C PHE A 79 -8.98 -26.35 -9.34
N GLN A 80 -10.07 -25.60 -9.48
CA GLN A 80 -11.43 -26.16 -9.47
C GLN A 80 -11.60 -27.17 -10.62
N LYS A 81 -11.26 -26.80 -11.85
CA LYS A 81 -11.35 -27.65 -13.03
C LYS A 81 -10.53 -28.94 -12.89
N GLU A 82 -9.27 -28.83 -12.48
CA GLU A 82 -8.35 -29.97 -12.37
C GLU A 82 -8.73 -30.94 -11.25
N ASN A 83 -9.44 -30.45 -10.20
CA ASN A 83 -9.94 -31.26 -9.11
C ASN A 83 -11.42 -31.66 -9.25
N GLY A 84 -12.04 -31.42 -10.43
CA GLY A 84 -13.44 -31.77 -10.66
C GLY A 84 -14.44 -31.05 -9.76
N ARG A 85 -14.10 -29.85 -9.29
CA ARG A 85 -14.95 -29.00 -8.45
C ARG A 85 -15.87 -28.12 -9.30
N ALA A 86 -17.01 -27.73 -8.73
CA ALA A 86 -17.86 -26.72 -9.35
C ALA A 86 -17.16 -25.36 -9.36
N GLU A 87 -17.52 -24.49 -10.31
CA GLU A 87 -16.90 -23.16 -10.46
C GLU A 87 -17.12 -22.23 -9.25
N ASP A 88 -18.18 -22.47 -8.49
CA ASP A 88 -18.52 -21.73 -7.26
C ASP A 88 -17.98 -22.40 -5.98
N ASP A 89 -17.37 -23.59 -6.09
CA ASP A 89 -16.80 -24.28 -4.93
C ASP A 89 -15.45 -23.68 -4.53
N ILE A 90 -15.49 -22.83 -3.52
CA ILE A 90 -14.33 -22.23 -2.86
C ILE A 90 -14.01 -22.86 -1.50
N GLY A 91 -14.38 -24.13 -1.28
CA GLY A 91 -14.15 -24.89 -0.06
C GLY A 91 -12.71 -25.39 0.13
N PHE A 92 -11.71 -24.67 -0.38
CA PHE A 92 -10.28 -24.93 -0.25
C PHE A 92 -9.54 -23.69 0.24
N SER A 93 -8.27 -23.85 0.66
CA SER A 93 -7.45 -22.80 1.22
C SER A 93 -6.42 -22.26 0.21
N GLU A 94 -5.80 -21.10 0.53
CA GLU A 94 -4.62 -20.60 -0.22
C GLU A 94 -3.48 -21.62 -0.21
N ARG A 95 -3.31 -22.37 0.90
CA ARG A 95 -2.30 -23.44 1.03
C ARG A 95 -2.61 -24.61 0.10
N ASP A 96 -3.87 -25.01 -0.05
CA ASP A 96 -4.27 -26.08 -0.98
C ASP A 96 -3.91 -25.68 -2.42
N LEU A 97 -4.18 -24.42 -2.80
CA LEU A 97 -3.83 -23.88 -4.10
C LEU A 97 -2.32 -23.93 -4.36
N VAL A 98 -1.53 -23.42 -3.44
CA VAL A 98 -0.05 -23.43 -3.54
C VAL A 98 0.48 -24.87 -3.58
N SER A 99 -0.09 -25.78 -2.81
CA SER A 99 0.30 -27.19 -2.76
C SER A 99 -0.01 -27.94 -4.05
N HIS A 100 -1.11 -27.59 -4.70
CA HIS A 100 -1.49 -28.18 -5.99
C HIS A 100 -0.51 -27.77 -7.12
N PHE A 101 -0.16 -26.50 -7.19
CA PHE A 101 0.75 -25.97 -8.19
C PHE A 101 2.20 -25.87 -7.66
N LYS A 102 2.75 -26.99 -7.17
CA LYS A 102 4.07 -27.01 -6.48
C LYS A 102 5.21 -26.33 -7.25
N GLY A 103 5.24 -26.43 -8.58
CA GLY A 103 6.24 -25.79 -9.42
C GLY A 103 6.12 -24.25 -9.49
N GLN A 104 4.99 -23.68 -9.07
CA GLN A 104 4.67 -22.24 -9.14
C GLN A 104 4.32 -21.64 -7.77
N ALA A 105 4.72 -22.29 -6.69
CA ALA A 105 4.33 -21.91 -5.33
C ALA A 105 4.64 -20.43 -4.99
N ARG A 106 5.82 -19.93 -5.42
CA ARG A 106 6.24 -18.54 -5.20
C ARG A 106 5.37 -17.57 -6.00
N GLU A 107 5.04 -17.91 -7.24
CA GLU A 107 4.21 -17.05 -8.10
C GLU A 107 2.78 -16.97 -7.56
N ILE A 108 2.20 -18.10 -7.17
CA ILE A 108 0.83 -18.13 -6.62
C ILE A 108 0.75 -17.34 -5.32
N LYS A 109 1.70 -17.53 -4.40
CA LYS A 109 1.80 -16.71 -3.19
C LYS A 109 1.82 -15.22 -3.54
N ARG A 110 2.59 -14.82 -4.55
CA ARG A 110 2.63 -13.43 -5.02
C ARG A 110 1.28 -12.99 -5.59
N PHE A 111 0.61 -13.80 -6.42
CA PHE A 111 -0.71 -13.44 -6.98
C PHE A 111 -1.76 -13.22 -5.89
N ILE A 112 -1.76 -14.04 -4.84
CA ILE A 112 -2.62 -13.86 -3.66
C ILE A 112 -2.39 -12.49 -3.01
N LEU A 113 -1.13 -12.15 -2.74
CA LEU A 113 -0.78 -10.87 -2.11
C LEU A 113 -1.06 -9.67 -3.03
N ASP A 114 -0.79 -9.80 -4.31
CA ASP A 114 -1.07 -8.75 -5.29
C ASP A 114 -2.58 -8.57 -5.50
N ALA A 115 -3.38 -9.64 -5.42
CA ALA A 115 -4.84 -9.55 -5.46
C ALA A 115 -5.39 -8.76 -4.26
N LEU A 116 -4.86 -9.00 -3.06
CA LEU A 116 -5.23 -8.25 -1.86
C LEU A 116 -4.86 -6.77 -2.00
N ARG A 117 -3.61 -6.48 -2.40
CA ARG A 117 -3.12 -5.10 -2.62
C ARG A 117 -3.95 -4.37 -3.67
N ASN A 118 -4.26 -5.04 -4.79
CA ASN A 118 -5.14 -4.48 -5.82
C ASN A 118 -6.54 -4.20 -5.28
N GLY A 119 -7.09 -5.11 -4.48
CA GLY A 119 -8.39 -4.91 -3.83
C GLY A 119 -8.42 -3.68 -2.91
N VAL A 120 -7.30 -3.35 -2.25
CA VAL A 120 -7.16 -2.13 -1.45
C VAL A 120 -6.97 -0.90 -2.34
N ASN A 121 -6.08 -0.98 -3.34
CA ASN A 121 -5.72 0.17 -4.17
C ASN A 121 -6.84 0.60 -5.13
N SER A 122 -7.62 -0.35 -5.65
CA SER A 122 -8.71 -0.08 -6.58
C SER A 122 -10.06 0.16 -5.89
N ASP A 123 -10.10 0.09 -4.56
CA ASP A 123 -11.33 0.37 -3.82
C ASP A 123 -11.67 1.87 -3.92
N PRO A 124 -12.84 2.23 -4.47
CA PRO A 124 -13.22 3.64 -4.65
C PRO A 124 -13.39 4.39 -3.32
N ALA A 125 -13.52 3.66 -2.22
CA ALA A 125 -13.55 4.23 -0.87
C ALA A 125 -12.16 4.56 -0.31
N ASN A 126 -11.07 4.18 -0.98
CA ASN A 126 -9.70 4.45 -0.53
C ASN A 126 -9.27 5.88 -0.85
N LYS A 127 -9.48 6.79 0.09
CA LYS A 127 -9.14 8.21 -0.07
C LYS A 127 -7.64 8.49 -0.01
N LEU A 128 -6.83 7.59 0.56
CA LEU A 128 -5.38 7.78 0.57
C LEU A 128 -4.79 7.69 -0.84
N MET A 129 -5.46 6.98 -1.77
CA MET A 129 -4.99 6.85 -3.15
C MET A 129 -4.90 8.18 -3.90
N ASP A 130 -5.66 9.20 -3.50
CA ASP A 130 -5.59 10.55 -4.06
C ASP A 130 -4.21 11.20 -3.81
N PHE A 131 -3.49 10.75 -2.78
CA PHE A 131 -2.18 11.26 -2.34
C PHE A 131 -1.00 10.33 -2.67
N ILE A 132 -1.25 9.21 -3.38
CA ILE A 132 -0.22 8.24 -3.75
C ILE A 132 0.15 8.40 -5.22
N ASP A 133 1.43 8.64 -5.49
CA ASP A 133 1.97 8.57 -6.85
C ASP A 133 2.17 7.11 -7.25
N LEU A 134 1.42 6.68 -8.25
CA LEU A 134 1.54 5.35 -8.86
C LEU A 134 2.60 5.31 -9.96
N GLY A 135 3.06 6.48 -10.42
CA GLY A 135 4.17 6.64 -11.36
C GLY A 135 5.51 6.63 -10.63
N GLU A 136 6.61 6.64 -11.40
CA GLU A 136 7.96 6.57 -10.82
C GLU A 136 8.59 7.93 -10.52
N ARG A 137 7.98 9.08 -10.88
CA ARG A 137 8.63 10.41 -10.85
C ARG A 137 7.70 11.61 -10.66
N GLY A 138 6.53 11.42 -10.08
CA GLY A 138 5.64 12.54 -9.80
C GLY A 138 6.11 13.34 -8.58
N ASN A 139 6.04 14.67 -8.67
CA ASN A 139 6.31 15.58 -7.56
C ASN A 139 5.01 16.23 -7.03
N GLU A 140 3.88 15.78 -7.51
CA GLU A 140 2.57 16.32 -7.12
C GLU A 140 2.04 15.71 -5.83
N ARG A 141 2.29 14.41 -5.64
CA ARG A 141 1.75 13.63 -4.53
C ARG A 141 2.82 13.30 -3.49
N PRO A 142 2.47 13.34 -2.20
CA PRO A 142 3.46 13.20 -1.13
C PRO A 142 3.94 11.77 -0.90
N LEU A 143 3.14 10.76 -1.24
CA LEU A 143 3.46 9.35 -1.03
C LEU A 143 3.80 8.68 -2.36
N SER A 144 4.84 7.87 -2.39
CA SER A 144 5.10 6.97 -3.50
C SER A 144 4.47 5.60 -3.26
N TYR A 145 4.12 4.90 -4.33
CA TYR A 145 3.64 3.52 -4.19
C TYR A 145 4.69 2.60 -3.54
N SER A 146 5.97 2.83 -3.82
CA SER A 146 7.08 2.13 -3.16
C SER A 146 7.07 2.32 -1.65
N THR A 147 6.76 3.52 -1.17
CA THR A 147 6.59 3.80 0.26
C THR A 147 5.46 2.94 0.84
N ILE A 148 4.30 2.88 0.16
CA ILE A 148 3.17 2.05 0.61
C ILE A 148 3.54 0.56 0.68
N GLU A 149 4.23 0.04 -0.34
CA GLU A 149 4.68 -1.36 -0.35
C GLU A 149 5.60 -1.69 0.83
N LYS A 150 6.58 -0.83 1.09
CA LYS A 150 7.60 -1.05 2.12
C LYS A 150 7.11 -0.78 3.54
N THR A 151 6.04 -0.04 3.69
CA THR A 151 5.51 0.36 4.99
C THR A 151 4.16 -0.29 5.26
N PHE A 152 3.05 0.19 4.68
CA PHE A 152 1.70 -0.34 4.97
C PHE A 152 1.58 -1.84 4.72
N TYR A 153 1.95 -2.30 3.53
CA TYR A 153 1.80 -3.71 3.18
C TYR A 153 2.82 -4.61 3.87
N SER A 154 4.00 -4.08 4.19
CA SER A 154 5.01 -4.80 4.97
C SER A 154 4.58 -5.01 6.43
N PHE A 155 3.88 -4.04 7.04
CA PHE A 155 3.45 -4.15 8.43
C PHE A 155 2.11 -4.87 8.61
N PHE A 156 1.17 -4.69 7.68
CA PHE A 156 -0.24 -4.99 7.93
C PHE A 156 -0.81 -6.07 7.01
N VAL A 157 -0.09 -6.49 5.97
CA VAL A 157 -0.46 -7.64 5.15
C VAL A 157 0.29 -8.88 5.64
N TYR A 158 -0.44 -9.89 6.04
CA TYR A 158 0.17 -11.18 6.35
C TYR A 158 0.75 -11.82 5.10
N GLN A 159 2.07 -12.02 5.12
CA GLN A 159 2.83 -12.40 3.94
C GLN A 159 2.73 -13.89 3.59
N GLU A 160 2.28 -14.74 4.53
CA GLU A 160 2.16 -16.18 4.27
C GLU A 160 0.76 -16.56 3.78
N VAL A 161 0.67 -17.71 3.12
CA VAL A 161 -0.60 -18.28 2.66
C VAL A 161 -1.44 -18.78 3.83
N LEU A 162 -2.75 -18.62 3.74
CA LEU A 162 -3.68 -19.07 4.76
C LEU A 162 -4.03 -20.56 4.60
N GLU A 163 -4.15 -21.23 5.72
CA GLU A 163 -4.73 -22.59 5.82
C GLU A 163 -6.27 -22.55 5.88
N THR A 164 -6.80 -21.37 6.17
CA THR A 164 -8.24 -21.15 6.26
C THR A 164 -8.88 -21.26 4.87
N LYS A 165 -9.98 -21.98 4.77
CA LYS A 165 -10.72 -22.13 3.51
C LYS A 165 -11.23 -20.77 3.01
N LEU A 166 -11.28 -20.55 1.71
CA LEU A 166 -11.74 -19.29 1.12
C LEU A 166 -13.22 -18.99 1.43
N ASN A 167 -14.04 -20.02 1.62
CA ASN A 167 -15.44 -19.90 2.03
C ASN A 167 -15.64 -19.78 3.55
N TYR A 168 -14.60 -19.90 4.35
CA TYR A 168 -14.70 -19.69 5.79
C TYR A 168 -15.13 -18.26 6.11
N ARG A 169 -16.04 -18.14 7.05
CA ARG A 169 -16.49 -16.85 7.58
C ARG A 169 -16.33 -16.86 9.10
N MET A 170 -15.74 -15.81 9.63
CA MET A 170 -15.66 -15.56 11.07
C MET A 170 -17.06 -15.18 11.61
N GLU A 171 -17.17 -14.99 12.92
CA GLU A 171 -18.42 -14.55 13.54
C GLU A 171 -18.95 -13.23 12.95
N GLU A 172 -18.06 -12.35 12.53
CA GLU A 172 -18.39 -11.09 11.85
C GLU A 172 -18.84 -11.28 10.38
N GLY A 173 -18.86 -12.51 9.89
CA GLY A 173 -19.28 -12.86 8.53
C GLY A 173 -18.23 -12.67 7.44
N GLU A 174 -17.00 -12.34 7.79
CA GLU A 174 -15.90 -12.12 6.85
C GLU A 174 -14.87 -13.28 6.85
N ASN A 175 -14.15 -13.40 5.72
CA ASN A 175 -12.93 -14.20 5.67
C ASN A 175 -11.76 -13.39 6.27
N PRO A 176 -10.73 -14.01 6.89
CA PRO A 176 -9.57 -13.30 7.42
C PRO A 176 -8.87 -12.38 6.42
N ARG A 177 -8.81 -12.73 5.13
CA ARG A 177 -8.26 -11.85 4.08
C ARG A 177 -9.16 -10.65 3.77
N ASP A 178 -10.48 -10.85 3.80
CA ASP A 178 -11.45 -9.77 3.61
C ASP A 178 -11.39 -8.78 4.78
N LEU A 179 -11.28 -9.29 6.01
CA LEU A 179 -11.08 -8.45 7.20
C LEU A 179 -9.77 -7.66 7.11
N GLU A 180 -8.66 -8.32 6.75
CA GLU A 180 -7.36 -7.68 6.56
C GLU A 180 -7.46 -6.53 5.55
N ARG A 181 -8.06 -6.77 4.39
CA ARG A 181 -8.31 -5.75 3.35
C ARG A 181 -9.12 -4.58 3.90
N ARG A 182 -10.25 -4.86 4.57
CA ARG A 182 -11.14 -3.84 5.13
C ARG A 182 -10.45 -2.99 6.21
N GLN A 183 -9.67 -3.61 7.08
CA GLN A 183 -8.95 -2.90 8.14
C GLN A 183 -7.81 -2.04 7.59
N ILE A 184 -7.09 -2.52 6.56
CA ILE A 184 -6.08 -1.71 5.87
C ILE A 184 -6.73 -0.50 5.20
N LEU A 185 -7.87 -0.69 4.53
CA LEU A 185 -8.63 0.40 3.91
C LEU A 185 -9.07 1.43 4.97
N ARG A 186 -9.60 0.98 6.10
CA ARG A 186 -9.98 1.86 7.21
C ARG A 186 -8.78 2.67 7.74
N LEU A 187 -7.64 2.02 7.93
CA LEU A 187 -6.41 2.70 8.35
C LEU A 187 -5.96 3.75 7.33
N MET A 188 -5.95 3.41 6.04
CA MET A 188 -5.59 4.33 4.97
C MET A 188 -6.51 5.55 4.94
N ASN A 189 -7.81 5.35 5.09
CA ASN A 189 -8.78 6.44 5.14
C ASN A 189 -8.59 7.34 6.36
N LEU A 190 -8.32 6.75 7.52
CA LEU A 190 -8.02 7.50 8.73
C LEU A 190 -6.77 8.38 8.55
N ILE A 191 -5.71 7.82 7.98
CA ILE A 191 -4.48 8.55 7.68
C ILE A 191 -4.73 9.64 6.63
N SER A 192 -5.49 9.36 5.59
CA SER A 192 -5.88 10.37 4.60
C SER A 192 -6.57 11.55 5.25
N HIS A 193 -7.54 11.28 6.12
CA HIS A 193 -8.31 12.31 6.83
C HIS A 193 -7.42 13.13 7.79
N GLU A 194 -6.60 12.47 8.60
CA GLU A 194 -5.83 13.16 9.63
C GLU A 194 -4.61 13.91 9.10
N ILE A 195 -4.00 13.45 7.99
CA ILE A 195 -2.72 14.01 7.51
C ILE A 195 -2.87 14.79 6.20
N TYR A 196 -3.72 14.33 5.25
CA TYR A 196 -3.65 14.81 3.87
C TYR A 196 -4.88 15.58 3.40
N THR A 197 -6.10 15.11 3.68
CA THR A 197 -7.33 15.72 3.17
C THR A 197 -7.46 17.15 3.67
N ASP A 198 -7.65 18.10 2.76
CA ASP A 198 -7.73 19.55 3.01
C ASP A 198 -6.46 20.17 3.65
N LYS A 199 -5.35 19.43 3.70
CA LYS A 199 -4.10 19.84 4.33
C LYS A 199 -2.93 19.82 3.35
N PHE A 200 -2.85 18.82 2.48
CA PHE A 200 -1.82 18.74 1.45
C PHE A 200 -2.34 19.32 0.13
N ASP A 201 -1.65 20.33 -0.38
CA ASP A 201 -1.97 20.99 -1.65
C ASP A 201 -1.20 20.32 -2.79
N LEU A 202 -1.92 19.69 -3.72
CA LEU A 202 -1.36 18.99 -4.88
C LEU A 202 -0.74 19.96 -5.90
N GLU A 203 -1.17 21.23 -5.95
CA GLU A 203 -0.59 22.23 -6.84
C GLU A 203 0.79 22.69 -6.36
N ILE A 204 0.98 22.77 -5.04
CA ILE A 204 2.29 23.03 -4.44
C ILE A 204 3.22 21.83 -4.64
N GLY A 205 2.68 20.62 -4.50
CA GLY A 205 3.40 19.36 -4.65
C GLY A 205 4.54 19.18 -3.64
N THR A 206 5.59 18.46 -4.05
CA THR A 206 6.71 18.06 -3.19
C THR A 206 8.08 18.56 -3.64
N ASP A 207 8.17 19.27 -4.79
CA ASP A 207 9.47 19.61 -5.40
C ASP A 207 10.26 20.61 -4.56
N LYS A 208 11.46 20.21 -4.16
CA LYS A 208 12.49 21.05 -3.50
C LYS A 208 12.00 21.87 -2.30
N ILE A 209 10.97 21.41 -1.59
CA ILE A 209 10.36 22.15 -0.47
C ILE A 209 11.43 22.54 0.56
N GLU A 210 12.24 21.58 1.06
CA GLU A 210 13.25 21.86 2.08
C GLU A 210 14.30 22.88 1.61
N ASN A 211 14.77 22.76 0.36
CA ASN A 211 15.70 23.72 -0.22
C ASN A 211 15.10 25.13 -0.37
N SER A 212 13.82 25.20 -0.67
CA SER A 212 13.10 26.46 -0.81
C SER A 212 12.86 27.14 0.55
N LEU A 213 12.57 26.36 1.59
CA LEU A 213 12.49 26.82 2.98
C LEU A 213 13.80 27.43 3.45
N GLN A 214 14.95 26.79 3.14
CA GLN A 214 16.29 27.31 3.47
C GLN A 214 16.58 28.66 2.75
N LYS A 215 15.98 28.88 1.57
CA LYS A 215 16.07 30.13 0.81
C LYS A 215 15.05 31.19 1.24
N GLY A 216 14.28 30.93 2.30
CA GLY A 216 13.32 31.88 2.84
C GLY A 216 11.91 31.82 2.23
N LYS A 217 11.59 30.84 1.37
CA LYS A 217 10.23 30.65 0.88
C LYS A 217 9.35 30.07 2.00
N ASP A 218 8.12 30.56 2.13
CA ASP A 218 7.14 30.04 3.05
C ASP A 218 6.19 29.03 2.39
N TYR A 219 5.69 28.10 3.21
CA TYR A 219 4.66 27.12 2.84
C TYR A 219 3.58 27.07 3.90
N PRO A 220 2.33 26.75 3.56
CA PRO A 220 1.29 26.47 4.54
C PRO A 220 1.73 25.41 5.53
N HIS A 221 1.47 25.62 6.82
CA HIS A 221 1.94 24.70 7.87
C HIS A 221 1.40 23.28 7.68
N ASP A 222 0.13 23.14 7.30
CA ASP A 222 -0.50 21.83 7.11
C ASP A 222 0.10 21.09 5.92
N HIS A 223 0.40 21.81 4.84
CA HIS A 223 1.12 21.24 3.69
C HIS A 223 2.52 20.75 4.08
N LEU A 224 3.26 21.54 4.84
CA LEU A 224 4.60 21.17 5.30
C LEU A 224 4.58 19.97 6.25
N ARG A 225 3.58 19.91 7.17
CA ARG A 225 3.35 18.75 8.04
C ARG A 225 3.14 17.48 7.20
N ALA A 226 2.17 17.51 6.30
CA ALA A 226 1.82 16.39 5.45
C ALA A 226 3.00 15.94 4.60
N PHE A 227 3.73 16.88 3.98
CA PHE A 227 4.94 16.59 3.21
C PHE A 227 6.02 15.89 4.04
N ARG A 228 6.36 16.41 5.21
CA ARG A 228 7.42 15.85 6.06
C ARG A 228 7.05 14.50 6.64
N MET A 229 5.80 14.34 7.04
CA MET A 229 5.27 13.06 7.54
C MET A 229 5.23 11.97 6.48
N SER A 230 5.29 12.31 5.19
CA SER A 230 5.24 11.37 4.05
C SER A 230 6.58 10.74 3.70
N LYS A 231 7.70 11.17 4.29
CA LYS A 231 9.00 10.56 4.03
C LYS A 231 9.00 9.10 4.48
N GLU A 232 9.47 8.17 3.62
CA GLU A 232 9.36 6.72 3.80
C GLU A 232 9.84 6.27 5.19
N GLU A 233 10.98 6.78 5.62
CA GLU A 233 11.56 6.47 6.93
C GLU A 233 10.73 7.00 8.11
N ILE A 234 9.98 8.09 7.92
CA ILE A 234 9.07 8.65 8.92
C ILE A 234 7.78 7.83 8.96
N VAL A 235 7.19 7.54 7.78
CA VAL A 235 6.02 6.68 7.63
C VAL A 235 6.26 5.33 8.30
N TYR A 236 7.41 4.71 8.05
CA TYR A 236 7.80 3.44 8.66
C TYR A 236 7.70 3.49 10.19
N ASN A 237 8.22 4.55 10.80
CA ASN A 237 8.26 4.67 12.25
C ASN A 237 6.87 4.90 12.86
N TRP A 238 6.08 5.87 12.35
CA TRP A 238 4.78 6.11 12.97
C TRP A 238 3.75 4.98 12.69
N LEU A 239 3.84 4.26 11.58
CA LEU A 239 3.05 3.03 11.37
C LEU A 239 3.44 1.92 12.37
N SER A 240 4.73 1.81 12.71
CA SER A 240 5.18 0.87 13.76
C SER A 240 4.50 1.16 15.10
N TYR A 241 4.37 2.44 15.49
CA TYR A 241 3.64 2.82 16.71
C TYR A 241 2.15 2.44 16.66
N MET A 242 1.49 2.60 15.50
CA MET A 242 0.10 2.15 15.35
C MET A 242 -0.03 0.64 15.51
N GLY A 243 0.89 -0.12 14.94
CA GLY A 243 0.97 -1.56 15.17
C GLY A 243 1.15 -1.92 16.64
N GLN A 244 1.96 -1.16 17.39
CA GLN A 244 2.14 -1.34 18.83
C GLN A 244 0.86 -1.02 19.62
N ILE A 245 0.15 0.04 19.28
CA ILE A 245 -1.15 0.38 19.91
C ILE A 245 -2.11 -0.80 19.81
N ALA A 246 -2.27 -1.35 18.61
CA ALA A 246 -3.19 -2.46 18.39
C ALA A 246 -2.72 -3.75 19.10
N ARG A 247 -1.44 -4.10 19.03
CA ARG A 247 -0.88 -5.27 19.73
C ARG A 247 -1.03 -5.16 21.25
N THR A 248 -0.69 -4.00 21.82
CA THR A 248 -0.80 -3.77 23.26
C THR A 248 -2.22 -3.98 23.74
N TYR A 249 -3.22 -3.55 22.96
CA TYR A 249 -4.63 -3.78 23.30
C TYR A 249 -4.94 -5.30 23.43
N PHE A 250 -4.52 -6.13 22.48
CA PHE A 250 -4.76 -7.58 22.55
C PHE A 250 -4.05 -8.23 23.73
N ILE A 251 -2.79 -7.82 24.00
CA ILE A 251 -2.01 -8.34 25.13
C ILE A 251 -2.68 -7.97 26.47
N MET A 252 -3.16 -6.73 26.61
CA MET A 252 -3.85 -6.26 27.82
C MET A 252 -5.17 -7.02 28.07
N LEU A 253 -5.81 -7.54 27.03
CA LEU A 253 -6.99 -8.42 27.14
C LEU A 253 -6.63 -9.88 27.46
N GLY A 254 -5.36 -10.20 27.70
CA GLY A 254 -4.90 -11.57 27.92
C GLY A 254 -4.95 -12.45 26.68
N LYS A 255 -5.08 -11.86 25.49
CA LYS A 255 -5.03 -12.58 24.22
C LYS A 255 -3.57 -12.78 23.79
N PRO A 256 -3.25 -13.86 23.05
CA PRO A 256 -1.92 -14.02 22.45
C PRO A 256 -1.58 -12.82 21.55
N ASP A 257 -0.29 -12.46 21.47
CA ASP A 257 0.18 -11.47 20.52
C ASP A 257 -0.15 -11.94 19.08
N PRO A 258 -0.94 -11.19 18.33
CA PRO A 258 -1.33 -11.56 16.96
C PRO A 258 -0.14 -11.53 15.98
N GLN A 259 1.01 -10.97 16.38
CA GLN A 259 2.23 -10.86 15.57
C GLN A 259 1.96 -10.32 14.15
N GLU A 260 2.37 -11.08 13.12
CA GLU A 260 2.21 -10.70 11.72
C GLU A 260 0.75 -10.79 11.21
N ARG A 261 -0.15 -11.44 11.97
CA ARG A 261 -1.57 -11.58 11.64
C ARG A 261 -2.45 -10.48 12.21
N LEU A 262 -1.86 -9.39 12.67
CA LEU A 262 -2.54 -8.33 13.40
C LEU A 262 -3.85 -7.88 12.73
N PHE A 263 -3.85 -7.67 11.42
CA PHE A 263 -5.02 -7.21 10.67
C PHE A 263 -6.03 -8.31 10.30
N GLN A 264 -5.77 -9.56 10.67
CA GLN A 264 -6.73 -10.67 10.57
C GLN A 264 -7.56 -10.86 11.84
N TYR A 265 -7.36 -10.01 12.85
CA TYR A 265 -8.17 -9.95 14.06
C TYR A 265 -9.01 -8.66 14.04
N PRO A 266 -10.31 -8.72 14.35
CA PRO A 266 -11.16 -7.54 14.34
C PRO A 266 -10.72 -6.55 15.42
N PHE A 267 -10.49 -5.30 15.02
CA PHE A 267 -10.19 -4.22 15.96
C PHE A 267 -11.49 -3.60 16.45
N PRO A 268 -11.72 -3.55 17.77
CA PRO A 268 -12.82 -2.81 18.34
C PRO A 268 -12.60 -1.29 18.14
N GLU A 269 -13.67 -0.52 18.23
CA GLU A 269 -13.62 0.95 18.04
C GLU A 269 -12.59 1.63 18.95
N GLN A 270 -12.41 1.14 20.16
CA GLN A 270 -11.39 1.64 21.09
C GLN A 270 -9.97 1.65 20.49
N VAL A 271 -9.60 0.65 19.70
CA VAL A 271 -8.28 0.60 19.03
C VAL A 271 -8.22 1.66 17.95
N TRP A 272 -9.28 1.82 17.17
CA TRP A 272 -9.36 2.84 16.13
C TRP A 272 -9.34 4.25 16.69
N ASP A 273 -10.04 4.48 17.80
CA ASP A 273 -10.01 5.76 18.52
C ASP A 273 -8.60 6.09 19.04
N ASN A 274 -7.90 5.11 19.59
CA ASN A 274 -6.53 5.28 20.05
C ASN A 274 -5.57 5.59 18.89
N ILE A 275 -5.72 4.90 17.76
CA ILE A 275 -4.93 5.19 16.54
C ILE A 275 -5.24 6.61 16.04
N ALA A 276 -6.52 7.01 16.02
CA ALA A 276 -6.91 8.36 15.61
C ALA A 276 -6.34 9.45 16.54
N LYS A 277 -6.38 9.24 17.84
CA LYS A 277 -5.78 10.16 18.83
C LYS A 277 -4.26 10.25 18.63
N PHE A 278 -3.61 9.11 18.49
CA PHE A 278 -2.17 9.07 18.19
C PHE A 278 -1.82 9.88 16.95
N LEU A 279 -2.56 9.71 15.86
CA LEU A 279 -2.34 10.45 14.62
C LEU A 279 -2.50 11.95 14.80
N ARG A 280 -3.57 12.40 15.44
CA ARG A 280 -3.80 13.83 15.71
C ARG A 280 -2.67 14.45 16.53
N ASN A 281 -2.31 13.80 17.63
CA ASN A 281 -1.20 14.27 18.48
C ASN A 281 0.15 14.23 17.75
N LEU A 282 0.35 13.26 16.82
CA LEU A 282 1.54 13.20 15.99
C LEU A 282 1.60 14.36 14.99
N VAL A 283 0.48 14.66 14.32
CA VAL A 283 0.35 15.79 13.37
C VAL A 283 0.63 17.12 14.05
N ASP A 284 0.24 17.27 15.30
CA ASP A 284 0.40 18.51 16.08
C ASP A 284 1.82 18.74 16.60
N LEU A 285 2.74 17.79 16.43
CA LEU A 285 4.12 17.98 16.89
C LEU A 285 4.79 19.18 16.20
N PRO A 286 5.42 20.09 16.96
CA PRO A 286 6.03 21.30 16.40
C PRO A 286 7.16 21.05 15.39
N LEU A 287 7.80 19.88 15.45
CA LEU A 287 8.92 19.56 14.57
C LEU A 287 8.54 19.64 13.09
N TRP A 288 7.28 19.34 12.73
CA TRP A 288 6.86 19.30 11.32
C TRP A 288 6.86 20.67 10.64
N VAL A 289 6.73 21.75 11.41
CA VAL A 289 6.71 23.12 10.89
C VAL A 289 7.98 23.91 11.24
N ASN A 290 8.88 23.33 12.03
CA ASN A 290 10.11 24.00 12.41
C ASN A 290 11.07 24.13 11.22
N ARG A 291 11.37 25.35 10.83
CA ARG A 291 12.22 25.69 9.68
C ARG A 291 13.69 25.38 9.93
N ASP A 292 14.17 25.52 11.17
CA ASP A 292 15.56 25.27 11.53
C ASP A 292 15.98 23.81 11.30
N LEU A 293 15.00 22.91 11.24
CA LEU A 293 15.21 21.49 10.97
C LEU A 293 15.32 21.17 9.46
N SER A 294 15.04 22.12 8.58
CA SER A 294 15.04 21.90 7.11
C SER A 294 16.39 21.47 6.56
N GLU A 295 17.49 21.98 7.11
CA GLU A 295 18.83 21.59 6.68
C GLU A 295 19.32 20.35 7.40
N THR A 296 19.18 20.31 8.70
CA THR A 296 19.83 19.34 9.59
C THR A 296 19.10 17.99 9.71
N VAL A 297 17.77 18.02 9.64
CA VAL A 297 16.91 16.85 9.87
C VAL A 297 16.18 16.41 8.60
N PHE A 298 15.58 17.38 7.88
CA PHE A 298 14.74 17.09 6.72
C PHE A 298 15.44 17.29 5.37
N GLY A 299 16.56 17.99 5.31
CA GLY A 299 17.25 18.34 4.07
C GLY A 299 17.99 17.18 3.40
N GLY A 300 18.30 16.12 4.14
CA GLY A 300 18.95 14.90 3.64
C GLY A 300 18.04 13.66 3.78
N LYS A 301 18.42 12.57 3.08
CA LYS A 301 17.77 11.28 3.29
C LYS A 301 18.32 10.67 4.58
N GLN A 302 17.44 10.50 5.54
CA GLN A 302 17.71 9.80 6.78
C GLN A 302 17.30 8.31 6.65
N ASN A 303 17.65 7.48 7.62
CA ASN A 303 17.23 6.09 7.69
C ASN A 303 16.18 5.86 8.80
N ASN A 304 15.60 4.67 8.83
CA ASN A 304 14.58 4.31 9.82
C ASN A 304 15.12 4.42 11.26
N ASN A 305 16.38 4.06 11.52
CA ASN A 305 16.97 4.12 12.85
C ASN A 305 17.18 5.56 13.32
N PHE A 306 17.48 6.49 12.41
CA PHE A 306 17.55 7.91 12.75
C PHE A 306 16.22 8.38 13.34
N TRP A 307 15.12 8.14 12.63
CA TRP A 307 13.80 8.57 13.08
C TRP A 307 13.30 7.80 14.29
N LYS A 308 13.65 6.51 14.40
CA LYS A 308 13.40 5.75 15.63
C LYS A 308 14.07 6.41 16.82
N THR A 309 15.35 6.77 16.71
CA THR A 309 16.09 7.48 17.78
C THR A 309 15.43 8.82 18.11
N VAL A 310 15.04 9.61 17.11
CA VAL A 310 14.35 10.89 17.33
C VAL A 310 13.06 10.70 18.12
N PHE A 311 12.25 9.73 17.77
CA PHE A 311 10.98 9.50 18.46
C PHE A 311 11.17 8.90 19.86
N GLU A 312 12.12 8.00 20.05
CA GLU A 312 12.38 7.35 21.34
C GLU A 312 13.14 8.23 22.35
N THR A 313 13.92 9.21 21.88
CA THR A 313 14.80 10.01 22.75
C THR A 313 14.55 11.52 22.68
N GLY A 314 13.79 11.99 21.72
CA GLY A 314 13.62 13.41 21.39
C GLY A 314 14.84 14.03 20.70
N ARG A 315 15.89 13.26 20.38
CA ARG A 315 17.16 13.74 19.86
C ARG A 315 17.61 12.98 18.63
N THR A 316 18.40 13.62 17.76
CA THR A 316 19.10 12.91 16.70
C THR A 316 20.19 11.98 17.28
N PRO A 317 20.72 11.02 16.51
CA PRO A 317 21.89 10.23 16.91
C PRO A 317 23.12 11.09 17.28
N GLN A 318 23.20 12.33 16.75
CA GLN A 318 24.23 13.30 17.06
C GLN A 318 23.87 14.19 18.29
N SER A 319 22.85 13.80 19.05
CA SER A 319 22.39 14.47 20.27
C SER A 319 21.73 15.85 20.09
N MET A 320 21.42 16.27 18.84
CA MET A 320 20.67 17.49 18.60
C MET A 320 19.20 17.32 19.03
N GLN A 321 18.67 18.28 19.78
CA GLN A 321 17.27 18.28 20.24
C GLN A 321 16.33 18.50 19.03
N VAL A 322 15.34 17.62 18.85
CA VAL A 322 14.31 17.70 17.81
C VAL A 322 12.91 17.78 18.42
N LEU A 323 12.65 17.00 19.47
CA LEU A 323 11.41 17.02 20.24
C LEU A 323 11.69 17.52 21.65
N ALA A 324 10.73 18.21 22.27
CA ALA A 324 10.84 18.64 23.66
C ALA A 324 11.00 17.46 24.62
N GLN A 325 10.34 16.34 24.29
CA GLN A 325 10.39 15.08 25.04
C GLN A 325 10.23 13.89 24.07
N PRO A 326 10.67 12.68 24.47
CA PRO A 326 10.41 11.45 23.73
C PRO A 326 8.91 11.23 23.47
N LEU A 327 8.57 10.54 22.37
CA LEU A 327 7.20 10.11 22.15
C LEU A 327 6.82 9.05 23.19
N ASN A 328 5.78 9.33 23.94
CA ASN A 328 5.19 8.39 24.88
C ASN A 328 3.82 7.96 24.36
N LEU A 329 3.68 6.68 23.99
CA LEU A 329 2.43 6.16 23.42
C LEU A 329 1.23 6.39 24.34
N ILE A 330 1.40 6.26 25.65
CA ILE A 330 0.30 6.45 26.61
C ILE A 330 -0.19 7.90 26.57
N GLU A 331 0.73 8.87 26.52
CA GLU A 331 0.37 10.29 26.41
C GLU A 331 -0.25 10.61 25.05
N MET A 332 0.23 9.96 23.98
CA MET A 332 -0.24 10.19 22.61
C MET A 332 -1.65 9.64 22.35
N ILE A 333 -2.19 8.76 23.21
CA ILE A 333 -3.53 8.18 23.08
C ILE A 333 -4.53 8.64 24.16
N LYS A 334 -4.11 9.51 25.07
CA LYS A 334 -5.01 10.17 26.02
C LYS A 334 -5.89 11.21 25.33
#